data_845065fe9231256a22bf0803c706cf7d
#
_entry.id   845065fe9231256a22bf0803c706cf7d
#
_cell.length_a   1.000
_cell.length_b   1.000
_cell.length_c   1.000
_cell.angle_alpha   90.00
_cell.angle_beta   90.00
_cell.angle_gamma   90.00
#
_symmetry.space_group_name_H-M   'P 1'
#
loop_
_entity.id
_entity.type
_entity.pdbx_description
1 polymer ?
#
loop_
_entity_poly.entity_id
_entity_poly.type
_entity_poly.pdbx_seq_one_letter_code
_entity_poly.pdbx_strand_id
1 'polypeptide(L)'
;MEFYVNHPFIFILVGIIVAVVLGQSVFFLVKALRHSKKLGMDQTKIKKTIRTAAIFTIAPAVAIVISVITLSKKLGIPLPWLRLSVVGSMSYETIAASSALQAMGQSLGSSSALTAQQYVNVLLVMTLSIMVGIWLVPVIGKKLQSGMANLGKRDAAWADIFQNSLFIGMISAFLGFVFCNVYMLWNPAARFVEETKVINGVEEQVQTPVSATYGLVPVCVMIVSALVMVVCGLLMRKPKLKWLGEYALPISLIAGMAAAIPLTAWLA
;
A
#
# COMPACT_ATOMS: atom_id res chain seq x y z
N MET A 1 -9.53 -1.74 33.86
CA MET A 1 -9.93 -2.35 32.59
C MET A 1 -8.66 -2.73 31.86
N GLU A 2 -8.47 -4.02 31.59
CA GLU A 2 -7.35 -4.46 30.77
C GLU A 2 -7.55 -3.95 29.33
N PHE A 3 -6.52 -3.36 28.77
CA PHE A 3 -6.55 -2.88 27.41
C PHE A 3 -6.49 -4.04 26.42
N TYR A 4 -7.50 -4.15 25.55
CA TYR A 4 -7.57 -5.19 24.53
C TYR A 4 -7.73 -4.58 23.14
N VAL A 5 -6.74 -4.78 22.26
CA VAL A 5 -6.68 -4.19 20.92
C VAL A 5 -7.85 -4.57 20.00
N ASN A 6 -8.51 -5.69 20.26
CA ASN A 6 -9.68 -6.17 19.52
C ASN A 6 -11.00 -5.96 20.30
N HIS A 7 -11.12 -4.87 21.05
CA HIS A 7 -12.34 -4.57 21.80
C HIS A 7 -13.53 -4.35 20.85
N PRO A 8 -14.73 -4.94 21.12
CA PRO A 8 -15.92 -4.83 20.26
C PRO A 8 -16.32 -3.39 19.92
N PHE A 9 -16.12 -2.45 20.84
CA PHE A 9 -16.42 -1.04 20.64
C PHE A 9 -15.64 -0.45 19.44
N ILE A 10 -14.37 -0.83 19.26
CA ILE A 10 -13.54 -0.37 18.13
C ILE A 10 -14.09 -0.92 16.81
N PHE A 11 -14.56 -2.17 16.79
CA PHE A 11 -15.20 -2.75 15.59
C PHE A 11 -16.47 -2.02 15.19
N ILE A 12 -17.28 -1.59 16.16
CA ILE A 12 -18.50 -0.81 15.88
C ILE A 12 -18.14 0.53 15.25
N LEU A 13 -17.17 1.25 15.80
CA LEU A 13 -16.71 2.53 15.24
C LEU A 13 -16.17 2.38 13.81
N VAL A 14 -15.34 1.36 13.58
CA VAL A 14 -14.81 1.04 12.25
C VAL A 14 -15.95 0.68 11.30
N GLY A 15 -16.91 -0.13 11.73
CA GLY A 15 -18.07 -0.51 10.94
C GLY A 15 -18.92 0.68 10.52
N ILE A 16 -19.14 1.66 11.38
CA ILE A 16 -19.87 2.91 11.07
C ILE A 16 -19.12 3.69 9.97
N ILE A 17 -17.80 3.88 10.11
CA ILE A 17 -17.00 4.63 9.13
C ILE A 17 -17.02 3.92 7.77
N VAL A 18 -16.82 2.61 7.75
CA VAL A 18 -16.88 1.80 6.52
C VAL A 18 -18.26 1.90 5.87
N ALA A 19 -19.34 1.84 6.64
CA ALA A 19 -20.71 2.00 6.12
C ALA A 19 -20.93 3.38 5.49
N VAL A 20 -20.43 4.46 6.10
CA VAL A 20 -20.49 5.81 5.54
C VAL A 20 -19.73 5.89 4.21
N VAL A 21 -18.51 5.35 4.15
CA VAL A 21 -17.68 5.36 2.91
C VAL A 21 -18.35 4.55 1.80
N LEU A 22 -18.90 3.38 2.11
CA LEU A 22 -19.66 2.57 1.15
C LEU A 22 -20.92 3.31 0.66
N GLY A 23 -21.68 3.92 1.56
CA GLY A 23 -22.84 4.73 1.21
C GLY A 23 -22.48 5.90 0.29
N GLN A 24 -21.39 6.60 0.59
CA GLN A 24 -20.86 7.66 -0.26
C GLN A 24 -20.46 7.15 -1.65
N SER A 25 -19.77 6.01 -1.72
CA SER A 25 -19.34 5.40 -2.99
C SER A 25 -20.53 5.02 -3.86
N VAL A 26 -21.56 4.40 -3.28
CA VAL A 26 -22.80 4.05 -3.99
C VAL A 26 -23.52 5.30 -4.46
N PHE A 27 -23.63 6.33 -3.62
CA PHE A 27 -24.26 7.60 -3.97
C PHE A 27 -23.59 8.23 -5.21
N PHE A 28 -22.25 8.34 -5.21
CA PHE A 28 -21.54 8.90 -6.34
C PHE A 28 -21.65 8.04 -7.61
N LEU A 29 -21.60 6.71 -7.47
CA LEU A 29 -21.80 5.80 -8.60
C LEU A 29 -23.17 6.00 -9.24
N VAL A 30 -24.25 6.03 -8.44
CA VAL A 30 -25.61 6.26 -8.94
C VAL A 30 -25.74 7.64 -9.58
N LYS A 31 -25.16 8.68 -8.97
CA LYS A 31 -25.16 10.04 -9.52
C LYS A 31 -24.42 10.11 -10.85
N ALA A 32 -23.26 9.50 -10.97
CA ALA A 32 -22.48 9.41 -12.19
C ALA A 32 -23.26 8.68 -13.31
N LEU A 33 -23.88 7.54 -12.99
CA LEU A 33 -24.69 6.78 -13.94
C LEU A 33 -25.93 7.55 -14.42
N ARG A 34 -26.59 8.29 -13.54
CA ARG A 34 -27.71 9.16 -13.92
C ARG A 34 -27.26 10.30 -14.84
N HIS A 35 -26.10 10.90 -14.51
CA HIS A 35 -25.57 12.00 -15.31
C HIS A 35 -25.12 11.55 -16.69
N SER A 36 -24.48 10.38 -16.79
CA SER A 36 -24.06 9.80 -18.06
C SER A 36 -25.23 9.53 -19.02
N LYS A 37 -26.39 9.10 -18.46
CA LYS A 37 -27.62 8.94 -19.25
C LYS A 37 -28.14 10.29 -19.77
N LYS A 38 -28.11 11.35 -18.97
CA LYS A 38 -28.54 12.70 -19.39
C LYS A 38 -27.65 13.28 -20.49
N LEU A 39 -26.36 12.95 -20.50
CA LEU A 39 -25.40 13.37 -21.52
C LEU A 39 -25.43 12.50 -22.78
N GLY A 40 -26.32 11.50 -22.86
CA GLY A 40 -26.42 10.62 -24.02
C GLY A 40 -25.22 9.72 -24.27
N MET A 41 -24.41 9.45 -23.23
CA MET A 41 -23.23 8.60 -23.35
C MET A 41 -23.62 7.15 -23.66
N ASP A 42 -22.78 6.49 -24.46
CA ASP A 42 -22.97 5.08 -24.82
C ASP A 42 -22.94 4.18 -23.59
N GLN A 43 -24.10 3.62 -23.24
CA GLN A 43 -24.26 2.77 -22.04
C GLN A 43 -23.45 1.47 -22.13
N THR A 44 -23.14 0.99 -23.35
CA THR A 44 -22.32 -0.20 -23.56
C THR A 44 -20.88 0.06 -23.12
N LYS A 45 -20.34 1.23 -23.47
CA LYS A 45 -19.00 1.66 -23.03
C LYS A 45 -18.94 1.84 -21.50
N ILE A 46 -19.97 2.44 -20.91
CA ILE A 46 -20.04 2.63 -19.45
C ILE A 46 -20.05 1.29 -18.73
N LYS A 47 -20.89 0.33 -19.16
CA LYS A 47 -20.90 -1.03 -18.57
C LYS A 47 -19.54 -1.73 -18.70
N LYS A 48 -18.90 -1.60 -19.87
CA LYS A 48 -17.55 -2.14 -20.08
C LYS A 48 -16.55 -1.52 -19.11
N THR A 49 -16.56 -0.19 -18.97
CA THR A 49 -15.69 0.54 -18.04
C THR A 49 -15.89 0.08 -16.60
N ILE A 50 -17.13 -0.04 -16.13
CA ILE A 50 -17.44 -0.51 -14.76
C ILE A 50 -16.92 -1.93 -14.55
N ARG A 51 -17.15 -2.84 -15.51
CA ARG A 51 -16.67 -4.21 -15.42
C ARG A 51 -15.15 -4.28 -15.37
N THR A 52 -14.47 -3.54 -16.24
CA THR A 52 -13.00 -3.48 -16.26
C THR A 52 -12.47 -2.89 -14.97
N ALA A 53 -13.03 -1.80 -14.45
CA ALA A 53 -12.65 -1.21 -13.18
C ALA A 53 -12.84 -2.20 -12.02
N ALA A 54 -13.96 -2.90 -11.96
CA ALA A 54 -14.21 -3.91 -10.91
C ALA A 54 -13.17 -5.03 -10.93
N ILE A 55 -12.81 -5.54 -12.11
CA ILE A 55 -11.77 -6.58 -12.23
C ILE A 55 -10.39 -6.02 -11.83
N PHE A 56 -10.08 -4.78 -12.22
CA PHE A 56 -8.83 -4.12 -11.85
C PHE A 56 -8.66 -3.96 -10.33
N THR A 57 -9.77 -3.84 -9.61
CA THR A 57 -9.75 -3.66 -8.14
C THR A 57 -9.45 -4.95 -7.37
N ILE A 58 -9.59 -6.14 -7.99
CA ILE A 58 -9.40 -7.42 -7.30
C ILE A 58 -7.97 -7.58 -6.76
N ALA A 59 -6.95 -7.31 -7.59
CA ALA A 59 -5.56 -7.49 -7.18
C ALA A 59 -5.15 -6.56 -6.02
N PRO A 60 -5.42 -5.23 -6.06
CA PRO A 60 -5.20 -4.35 -4.91
C PRO A 60 -6.01 -4.77 -3.68
N ALA A 61 -7.26 -5.25 -3.84
CA ALA A 61 -8.07 -5.71 -2.71
C ALA A 61 -7.45 -6.91 -1.99
N VAL A 62 -6.93 -7.89 -2.73
CA VAL A 62 -6.21 -9.04 -2.15
C VAL A 62 -4.95 -8.57 -1.41
N ALA A 63 -4.18 -7.65 -1.98
CA ALA A 63 -3.01 -7.08 -1.33
C ALA A 63 -3.37 -6.37 -0.01
N ILE A 64 -4.49 -5.63 0.03
CA ILE A 64 -4.99 -4.98 1.25
C ILE A 64 -5.36 -6.02 2.30
N VAL A 65 -6.06 -7.10 1.94
CA VAL A 65 -6.42 -8.17 2.90
C VAL A 65 -5.17 -8.80 3.52
N ILE A 66 -4.16 -9.13 2.72
CA ILE A 66 -2.89 -9.67 3.22
C ILE A 66 -2.21 -8.68 4.17
N SER A 67 -2.24 -7.39 3.83
CA SER A 67 -1.67 -6.31 4.64
C SER A 67 -2.38 -6.17 5.99
N VAL A 68 -3.71 -6.24 6.00
CA VAL A 68 -4.50 -6.24 7.25
C VAL A 68 -4.11 -7.41 8.12
N ILE A 69 -4.00 -8.63 7.57
CA ILE A 69 -3.59 -9.82 8.32
C ILE A 69 -2.18 -9.63 8.91
N THR A 70 -1.24 -9.09 8.13
CA THR A 70 0.13 -8.88 8.59
C THR A 70 0.20 -7.88 9.75
N LEU A 71 -0.44 -6.71 9.61
CA LEU A 71 -0.45 -5.68 10.64
C LEU A 71 -1.31 -6.03 11.86
N SER A 72 -2.32 -6.89 11.68
CA SER A 72 -3.25 -7.27 12.75
C SER A 72 -2.58 -8.09 13.86
N LYS A 73 -1.48 -8.75 13.57
CA LYS A 73 -0.71 -9.51 14.58
C LYS A 73 -0.26 -8.63 15.75
N LYS A 74 0.08 -7.37 15.49
CA LYS A 74 0.55 -6.43 16.52
C LYS A 74 -0.51 -5.40 16.91
N LEU A 75 -1.23 -4.84 15.93
CA LEU A 75 -2.14 -3.71 16.12
C LEU A 75 -3.62 -4.13 16.29
N GLY A 76 -3.91 -5.43 16.29
CA GLY A 76 -5.29 -5.90 16.22
C GLY A 76 -5.91 -5.70 14.82
N ILE A 77 -7.08 -6.28 14.59
CA ILE A 77 -7.77 -6.24 13.28
C ILE A 77 -8.39 -4.86 12.98
N PRO A 78 -9.08 -4.19 13.94
CA PRO A 78 -9.90 -3.02 13.62
C PRO A 78 -9.11 -1.86 13.03
N LEU A 79 -7.94 -1.56 13.60
CA LEU A 79 -7.13 -0.41 13.20
C LEU A 79 -6.54 -0.57 11.79
N PRO A 80 -5.80 -1.64 11.45
CA PRO A 80 -5.32 -1.85 10.09
C PRO A 80 -6.45 -1.95 9.06
N TRP A 81 -7.58 -2.59 9.43
CA TRP A 81 -8.74 -2.67 8.54
C TRP A 81 -9.26 -1.29 8.17
N LEU A 82 -9.52 -0.42 9.16
CA LEU A 82 -9.99 0.93 8.90
C LEU A 82 -9.02 1.71 8.03
N ARG A 83 -7.75 1.71 8.40
CA ARG A 83 -6.73 2.53 7.75
C ARG A 83 -6.47 2.12 6.32
N LEU A 84 -6.28 0.84 6.07
CA LEU A 84 -6.00 0.30 4.72
C LEU A 84 -7.23 0.36 3.80
N SER A 85 -8.45 0.30 4.37
CA SER A 85 -9.69 0.38 3.57
C SER A 85 -10.08 1.81 3.18
N VAL A 86 -9.68 2.82 3.96
CA VAL A 86 -10.19 4.19 3.77
C VAL A 86 -9.12 5.15 3.25
N VAL A 87 -7.95 5.17 3.85
CA VAL A 87 -6.95 6.24 3.61
C VAL A 87 -5.56 5.69 3.31
N GLY A 88 -5.17 4.57 3.94
CA GLY A 88 -3.80 4.10 3.96
C GLY A 88 -3.40 3.25 2.75
N SER A 89 -2.10 3.07 2.61
CA SER A 89 -1.50 2.06 1.75
C SER A 89 -0.61 1.14 2.60
N MET A 90 -0.45 -0.11 2.18
CA MET A 90 0.37 -1.08 2.92
C MET A 90 1.77 -0.54 3.21
N SER A 91 2.46 -0.06 2.19
CA SER A 91 3.84 0.43 2.32
C SER A 91 3.94 1.58 3.31
N TYR A 92 3.04 2.55 3.22
CA TYR A 92 3.02 3.69 4.12
C TYR A 92 2.68 3.29 5.57
N GLU A 93 1.62 2.52 5.76
CA GLU A 93 1.14 2.14 7.10
C GLU A 93 2.16 1.24 7.82
N THR A 94 2.81 0.34 7.08
CA THR A 94 3.84 -0.53 7.64
C THR A 94 5.06 0.27 8.09
N ILE A 95 5.52 1.22 7.27
CA ILE A 95 6.66 2.09 7.62
C ILE A 95 6.31 2.96 8.82
N ALA A 96 5.15 3.60 8.83
CA ALA A 96 4.72 4.46 9.93
C ALA A 96 4.58 3.68 11.25
N ALA A 97 3.94 2.50 11.20
CA ALA A 97 3.80 1.63 12.37
C ALA A 97 5.15 1.10 12.87
N SER A 98 6.03 0.64 11.95
CA SER A 98 7.35 0.14 12.35
C SER A 98 8.22 1.24 12.96
N SER A 99 8.22 2.44 12.37
CA SER A 99 8.98 3.58 12.92
C SER A 99 8.48 4.00 14.30
N ALA A 100 7.15 4.03 14.51
CA ALA A 100 6.58 4.35 15.81
C ALA A 100 6.91 3.27 16.86
N LEU A 101 6.87 1.99 16.48
CA LEU A 101 7.21 0.88 17.37
C LEU A 101 8.70 0.87 17.70
N GLN A 102 9.58 1.07 16.71
CA GLN A 102 11.02 1.14 16.92
C GLN A 102 11.43 2.28 17.87
N ALA A 103 10.78 3.44 17.74
CA ALA A 103 11.01 4.56 18.67
C ALA A 103 10.62 4.23 20.14
N MET A 104 9.79 3.19 20.33
CA MET A 104 9.38 2.69 21.64
C MET A 104 10.12 1.38 22.05
N GLY A 105 11.18 1.01 21.33
CA GLY A 105 11.94 -0.23 21.58
C GLY A 105 11.17 -1.51 21.24
N GLN A 106 10.21 -1.44 20.31
CA GLN A 106 9.41 -2.59 19.87
C GLN A 106 9.46 -2.80 18.36
N SER A 107 9.12 -3.99 17.89
CA SER A 107 9.01 -4.30 16.46
C SER A 107 7.64 -4.84 16.10
N LEU A 108 7.27 -4.76 14.81
CA LEU A 108 6.02 -5.37 14.29
C LEU A 108 5.98 -6.90 14.48
N GLY A 109 7.15 -7.55 14.50
CA GLY A 109 7.30 -8.98 14.68
C GLY A 109 7.31 -9.45 16.13
N SER A 110 7.42 -8.54 17.10
CA SER A 110 7.51 -8.90 18.51
C SER A 110 6.19 -9.47 19.06
N SER A 111 6.29 -10.47 19.92
CA SER A 111 5.13 -11.11 20.56
C SER A 111 4.60 -10.34 21.78
N SER A 112 5.30 -9.27 22.21
CA SER A 112 4.89 -8.46 23.35
C SER A 112 3.59 -7.72 23.09
N ALA A 113 2.64 -7.74 24.02
CA ALA A 113 1.40 -6.98 23.92
C ALA A 113 1.71 -5.47 24.04
N LEU A 114 0.97 -4.66 23.27
CA LEU A 114 1.05 -3.20 23.36
C LEU A 114 0.28 -2.70 24.58
N THR A 115 0.86 -1.77 25.31
CA THR A 115 0.11 -1.01 26.30
C THR A 115 -0.86 -0.03 25.62
N ALA A 116 -1.90 0.41 26.33
CA ALA A 116 -2.85 1.38 25.78
C ALA A 116 -2.16 2.65 25.27
N GLN A 117 -1.15 3.13 26.02
CA GLN A 117 -0.40 4.33 25.65
C GLN A 117 0.44 4.12 24.38
N GLN A 118 1.13 2.98 24.28
CA GLN A 118 1.90 2.64 23.07
C GLN A 118 1.00 2.51 21.84
N TYR A 119 -0.17 1.90 21.98
CA TYR A 119 -1.16 1.78 20.91
C TYR A 119 -1.65 3.15 20.41
N VAL A 120 -1.98 4.06 21.33
CA VAL A 120 -2.39 5.43 20.99
C VAL A 120 -1.25 6.19 20.32
N ASN A 121 -0.01 6.04 20.78
CA ASN A 121 1.16 6.66 20.15
C ASN A 121 1.34 6.20 18.71
N VAL A 122 1.26 4.89 18.44
CA VAL A 122 1.31 4.34 17.07
C VAL A 122 0.20 4.95 16.22
N LEU A 123 -1.04 4.96 16.73
CA LEU A 123 -2.21 5.52 16.04
C LEU A 123 -2.01 7.01 15.72
N LEU A 124 -1.49 7.81 16.64
CA LEU A 124 -1.22 9.22 16.44
C LEU A 124 -0.14 9.44 15.37
N VAL A 125 0.98 8.73 15.45
CA VAL A 125 2.06 8.83 14.45
C VAL A 125 1.54 8.49 13.06
N MET A 126 0.86 7.35 12.92
CA MET A 126 0.27 6.93 11.64
C MET A 126 -0.73 7.95 11.10
N THR A 127 -1.52 8.59 11.96
CA THR A 127 -2.57 9.54 11.55
C THR A 127 -1.97 10.91 11.21
N LEU A 128 -1.14 11.48 12.07
CA LEU A 128 -0.58 12.81 11.86
C LEU A 128 0.31 12.86 10.62
N SER A 129 1.11 11.82 10.37
CA SER A 129 2.01 11.80 9.22
C SER A 129 1.25 11.76 7.89
N ILE A 130 0.12 11.09 7.78
CA ILE A 130 -0.68 11.08 6.55
C ILE A 130 -1.49 12.38 6.38
N MET A 131 -1.93 12.98 7.50
CA MET A 131 -2.71 14.23 7.46
C MET A 131 -1.95 15.37 6.81
N VAL A 132 -0.63 15.46 7.02
CA VAL A 132 0.20 16.48 6.36
C VAL A 132 0.05 16.41 4.84
N GLY A 133 0.13 15.22 4.24
CA GLY A 133 -0.06 15.02 2.80
C GLY A 133 -1.47 15.39 2.33
N ILE A 134 -2.49 14.97 3.07
CA ILE A 134 -3.91 15.23 2.73
C ILE A 134 -4.22 16.71 2.73
N TRP A 135 -3.66 17.48 3.66
CA TRP A 135 -3.85 18.94 3.71
C TRP A 135 -2.99 19.69 2.69
N LEU A 136 -1.77 19.23 2.48
CA LEU A 136 -0.82 19.88 1.58
C LEU A 136 -1.24 19.80 0.11
N VAL A 137 -1.74 18.61 -0.33
CA VAL A 137 -2.09 18.37 -1.73
C VAL A 137 -3.20 19.30 -2.25
N PRO A 138 -4.33 19.52 -1.58
CA PRO A 138 -5.35 20.48 -2.05
C PRO A 138 -4.85 21.92 -2.13
N VAL A 139 -3.96 22.33 -1.21
CA VAL A 139 -3.43 23.70 -1.15
C VAL A 139 -2.43 23.97 -2.25
N ILE A 140 -1.47 23.05 -2.43
CA ILE A 140 -0.36 23.23 -3.38
C ILE A 140 -0.72 22.68 -4.75
N GLY A 141 -1.51 21.62 -4.83
CA GLY A 141 -1.79 20.86 -6.06
C GLY A 141 -2.39 21.73 -7.17
N LYS A 142 -3.30 22.66 -6.83
CA LYS A 142 -3.87 23.59 -7.80
C LYS A 142 -2.82 24.52 -8.42
N LYS A 143 -1.90 25.03 -7.60
CA LYS A 143 -0.81 25.90 -8.07
C LYS A 143 0.19 25.11 -8.90
N LEU A 144 0.53 23.91 -8.46
CA LEU A 144 1.44 23.01 -9.19
C LEU A 144 0.84 22.60 -10.54
N GLN A 145 -0.43 22.20 -10.57
CA GLN A 145 -1.12 21.79 -11.79
C GLN A 145 -1.27 22.94 -12.79
N SER A 146 -1.61 24.16 -12.32
CA SER A 146 -1.67 25.33 -13.19
C SER A 146 -0.30 25.77 -13.68
N GLY A 147 0.74 25.65 -12.83
CA GLY A 147 2.14 25.88 -13.22
C GLY A 147 2.59 24.91 -14.34
N MET A 148 2.31 23.63 -14.18
CA MET A 148 2.60 22.60 -15.20
C MET A 148 1.82 22.86 -16.51
N ALA A 149 0.54 23.20 -16.42
CA ALA A 149 -0.28 23.51 -17.59
C ALA A 149 0.23 24.77 -18.34
N ASN A 150 0.69 25.78 -17.61
CA ASN A 150 1.29 26.97 -18.20
C ASN A 150 2.67 26.68 -18.81
N LEU A 151 3.48 25.83 -18.18
CA LEU A 151 4.75 25.36 -18.74
C LEU A 151 4.51 24.62 -20.07
N GLY A 152 3.51 23.71 -20.12
CA GLY A 152 3.15 23.00 -21.34
C GLY A 152 2.64 23.89 -22.48
N LYS A 153 2.03 25.05 -22.15
CA LYS A 153 1.62 26.05 -23.15
C LYS A 153 2.81 26.86 -23.70
N ARG A 154 3.85 27.04 -22.88
CA ARG A 154 5.07 27.78 -23.28
C ARG A 154 6.05 26.89 -24.00
N ASP A 155 6.27 25.70 -23.49
CA ASP A 155 7.21 24.73 -24.05
C ASP A 155 6.76 23.30 -23.67
N ALA A 156 6.20 22.59 -24.64
CA ALA A 156 5.71 21.23 -24.47
C ALA A 156 6.84 20.25 -24.11
N ALA A 157 8.05 20.45 -24.66
CA ALA A 157 9.19 19.58 -24.42
C ALA A 157 9.64 19.65 -22.94
N TRP A 158 9.70 20.85 -22.37
CA TRP A 158 10.01 21.02 -20.95
C TRP A 158 8.95 20.44 -20.02
N ALA A 159 7.67 20.56 -20.36
CA ALA A 159 6.59 19.95 -19.59
C ALA A 159 6.69 18.43 -19.59
N ASP A 160 6.99 17.82 -20.74
CA ASP A 160 7.19 16.38 -20.86
C ASP A 160 8.42 15.89 -20.09
N ILE A 161 9.54 16.62 -20.16
CA ILE A 161 10.77 16.32 -19.40
C ILE A 161 10.46 16.36 -17.90
N PHE A 162 9.76 17.39 -17.43
CA PHE A 162 9.43 17.55 -16.02
C PHE A 162 8.50 16.42 -15.53
N GLN A 163 7.46 16.09 -16.28
CA GLN A 163 6.55 15.00 -15.95
C GLN A 163 7.25 13.64 -15.92
N ASN A 164 8.10 13.36 -16.92
CA ASN A 164 8.87 12.13 -16.97
C ASN A 164 9.90 12.06 -15.81
N SER A 165 10.52 13.17 -15.45
CA SER A 165 11.46 13.23 -14.31
C SER A 165 10.78 12.95 -12.99
N LEU A 166 9.57 13.47 -12.76
CA LEU A 166 8.76 13.14 -11.59
C LEU A 166 8.41 11.65 -11.54
N PHE A 167 8.01 11.09 -12.69
CA PHE A 167 7.67 9.67 -12.78
C PHE A 167 8.89 8.77 -12.53
N ILE A 168 10.04 9.09 -13.13
CA ILE A 168 11.29 8.37 -12.91
C ILE A 168 11.74 8.50 -11.45
N GLY A 169 11.63 9.69 -10.85
CA GLY A 169 11.92 9.91 -9.43
C GLY A 169 11.08 9.04 -8.50
N MET A 170 9.79 8.92 -8.79
CA MET A 170 8.88 8.04 -8.05
C MET A 170 9.30 6.56 -8.21
N ILE A 171 9.58 6.10 -9.42
CA ILE A 171 10.06 4.73 -9.67
C ILE A 171 11.38 4.49 -8.93
N SER A 172 12.32 5.43 -8.99
CA SER A 172 13.61 5.32 -8.30
C SER A 172 13.46 5.19 -6.79
N ALA A 173 12.51 5.91 -6.18
CA ALA A 173 12.21 5.79 -4.76
C ALA A 173 11.70 4.38 -4.39
N PHE A 174 10.80 3.81 -5.20
CA PHE A 174 10.35 2.43 -4.99
C PHE A 174 11.46 1.40 -5.20
N LEU A 175 12.30 1.57 -6.22
CA LEU A 175 13.47 0.72 -6.44
C LEU A 175 14.46 0.84 -5.28
N GLY A 176 14.70 2.04 -4.76
CA GLY A 176 15.53 2.26 -3.58
C GLY A 176 15.03 1.46 -2.37
N PHE A 177 13.72 1.42 -2.15
CA PHE A 177 13.11 0.61 -1.09
C PHE A 177 13.32 -0.91 -1.32
N VAL A 178 13.17 -1.39 -2.55
CA VAL A 178 13.42 -2.81 -2.89
C VAL A 178 14.89 -3.17 -2.69
N PHE A 179 15.81 -2.32 -3.17
CA PHE A 179 17.24 -2.58 -3.06
C PHE A 179 17.83 -2.35 -1.67
N CYS A 180 17.17 -1.58 -0.81
CA CYS A 180 17.55 -1.45 0.61
C CYS A 180 17.57 -2.80 1.32
N ASN A 181 16.65 -3.69 0.98
CA ASN A 181 16.63 -5.05 1.52
C ASN A 181 17.82 -5.91 1.05
N VAL A 182 18.39 -5.61 -0.12
CA VAL A 182 19.60 -6.29 -0.63
C VAL A 182 20.84 -5.85 0.16
N TYR A 183 20.93 -4.58 0.56
CA TYR A 183 22.01 -4.08 1.41
C TYR A 183 22.11 -4.83 2.74
N MET A 184 20.99 -5.27 3.29
CA MET A 184 20.94 -6.07 4.52
C MET A 184 21.61 -7.45 4.38
N LEU A 185 21.83 -7.96 3.16
CA LEU A 185 22.60 -9.19 2.94
C LEU A 185 24.09 -9.03 3.28
N TRP A 186 24.65 -7.85 2.97
CA TRP A 186 26.06 -7.56 3.20
C TRP A 186 26.32 -6.92 4.56
N ASN A 187 25.28 -6.45 5.24
CA ASN A 187 25.37 -5.90 6.59
C ASN A 187 24.43 -6.65 7.56
N PRO A 188 24.88 -7.81 8.10
CA PRO A 188 24.05 -8.63 8.99
C PRO A 188 23.55 -7.88 10.24
N ALA A 189 24.32 -6.92 10.75
CA ALA A 189 23.93 -6.10 11.90
C ALA A 189 22.67 -5.25 11.61
N ALA A 190 22.44 -4.85 10.36
CA ALA A 190 21.25 -4.09 9.97
C ALA A 190 19.97 -4.95 9.91
N ARG A 191 20.08 -6.27 10.03
CA ARG A 191 18.91 -7.20 9.98
C ARG A 191 18.15 -7.25 11.30
N PHE A 192 18.78 -6.87 12.39
CA PHE A 192 18.23 -6.98 13.74
C PHE A 192 18.14 -5.62 14.39
N VAL A 193 17.07 -5.41 15.13
CA VAL A 193 16.92 -4.29 16.07
C VAL A 193 17.00 -4.87 17.47
N GLU A 194 17.77 -4.23 18.32
CA GLU A 194 17.80 -4.56 19.74
C GLU A 194 16.48 -4.10 20.37
N GLU A 195 15.72 -5.06 20.86
CA GLU A 195 14.44 -4.81 21.51
C GLU A 195 14.55 -5.19 22.98
N THR A 196 14.25 -4.24 23.86
CA THR A 196 14.19 -4.53 25.30
C THR A 196 12.90 -5.31 25.59
N LYS A 197 13.02 -6.58 25.93
CA LYS A 197 11.90 -7.41 26.39
C LYS A 197 11.99 -7.63 27.88
N VAL A 198 10.88 -7.43 28.56
CA VAL A 198 10.75 -7.84 29.97
C VAL A 198 10.36 -9.31 29.99
N ILE A 199 11.35 -10.18 30.24
CA ILE A 199 11.17 -11.62 30.42
C ILE A 199 11.33 -11.92 31.91
N ASN A 200 10.30 -12.46 32.54
CA ASN A 200 10.28 -12.78 34.00
C ASN A 200 10.63 -11.58 34.92
N GLY A 201 10.26 -10.35 34.51
CA GLY A 201 10.51 -9.16 35.31
C GLY A 201 11.91 -8.57 35.17
N VAL A 202 12.76 -9.12 34.30
CA VAL A 202 14.11 -8.60 33.97
C VAL A 202 14.06 -8.03 32.54
N GLU A 203 14.60 -6.84 32.37
CA GLU A 203 14.78 -6.23 31.04
C GLU A 203 15.93 -6.93 30.30
N GLU A 204 15.61 -7.70 29.28
CA GLU A 204 16.59 -8.37 28.44
C GLU A 204 16.55 -7.79 27.03
N GLN A 205 17.71 -7.44 26.48
CA GLN A 205 17.82 -6.99 25.09
C GLN A 205 17.78 -8.19 24.16
N VAL A 206 16.69 -8.32 23.40
CA VAL A 206 16.50 -9.39 22.41
C VAL A 206 16.62 -8.81 21.01
N GLN A 207 17.46 -9.41 20.19
CA GLN A 207 17.56 -9.03 18.78
C GLN A 207 16.36 -9.56 17.99
N THR A 208 15.55 -8.65 17.46
CA THR A 208 14.39 -8.99 16.62
C THR A 208 14.65 -8.61 15.16
N PRO A 209 14.27 -9.45 14.18
CA PRO A 209 14.49 -9.13 12.77
C PRO A 209 13.63 -7.93 12.35
N VAL A 210 14.26 -6.99 11.65
CA VAL A 210 13.62 -5.75 11.15
C VAL A 210 12.50 -6.04 10.15
N SER A 211 12.64 -7.09 9.35
CA SER A 211 11.67 -7.47 8.33
C SER A 211 11.59 -8.98 8.20
N ALA A 212 10.40 -9.48 7.88
CA ALA A 212 10.19 -10.91 7.57
C ALA A 212 10.77 -11.30 6.19
N THR A 213 11.00 -10.33 5.31
CA THR A 213 11.55 -10.54 3.97
C THR A 213 12.71 -9.58 3.74
N TYR A 214 13.92 -10.09 3.85
CA TYR A 214 15.14 -9.37 3.50
C TYR A 214 15.91 -10.17 2.44
N GLY A 215 16.88 -9.52 1.81
CA GLY A 215 17.73 -10.17 0.83
C GLY A 215 17.21 -10.09 -0.59
N LEU A 216 17.33 -11.18 -1.32
CA LEU A 216 17.01 -11.23 -2.76
C LEU A 216 15.52 -11.42 -3.06
N VAL A 217 14.68 -11.77 -2.08
CA VAL A 217 13.27 -12.07 -2.30
C VAL A 217 12.52 -10.91 -2.99
N PRO A 218 12.60 -9.65 -2.51
CA PRO A 218 11.92 -8.53 -3.18
C PRO A 218 12.38 -8.32 -4.63
N VAL A 219 13.68 -8.51 -4.89
CA VAL A 219 14.25 -8.39 -6.25
C VAL A 219 13.75 -9.51 -7.16
N CYS A 220 13.73 -10.75 -6.69
CA CYS A 220 13.20 -11.88 -7.44
C CYS A 220 11.71 -11.71 -7.76
N VAL A 221 10.91 -11.27 -6.80
CA VAL A 221 9.48 -10.96 -7.02
C VAL A 221 9.31 -9.86 -8.06
N MET A 222 10.12 -8.81 -8.01
CA MET A 222 10.11 -7.74 -9.02
C MET A 222 10.44 -8.29 -10.41
N ILE A 223 11.46 -9.13 -10.53
CA ILE A 223 11.86 -9.76 -11.81
C ILE A 223 10.74 -10.64 -12.34
N VAL A 224 10.12 -11.48 -11.50
CA VAL A 224 9.00 -12.34 -11.92
C VAL A 224 7.83 -11.48 -12.41
N SER A 225 7.45 -10.44 -11.70
CA SER A 225 6.37 -9.53 -12.11
C SER A 225 6.70 -8.83 -13.44
N ALA A 226 7.95 -8.40 -13.64
CA ALA A 226 8.41 -7.80 -14.88
C ALA A 226 8.37 -8.80 -16.05
N LEU A 227 8.81 -10.03 -15.84
CA LEU A 227 8.74 -11.10 -16.86
C LEU A 227 7.31 -11.41 -17.26
N VAL A 228 6.38 -11.52 -16.30
CA VAL A 228 4.95 -11.73 -16.58
C VAL A 228 4.41 -10.58 -17.42
N MET A 229 4.79 -9.32 -17.09
CA MET A 229 4.37 -8.14 -17.86
C MET A 229 4.89 -8.19 -19.30
N VAL A 230 6.17 -8.57 -19.48
CA VAL A 230 6.77 -8.73 -20.83
C VAL A 230 6.05 -9.84 -21.61
N VAL A 231 5.78 -10.99 -20.99
CA VAL A 231 5.03 -12.07 -21.62
C VAL A 231 3.63 -11.63 -22.03
N CYS A 232 2.91 -10.93 -21.15
CA CYS A 232 1.62 -10.33 -21.50
C CYS A 232 1.75 -9.36 -22.68
N GLY A 233 2.78 -8.50 -22.70
CA GLY A 233 3.07 -7.58 -23.79
C GLY A 233 3.33 -8.27 -25.14
N LEU A 234 4.09 -9.38 -25.12
CA LEU A 234 4.34 -10.17 -26.32
C LEU A 234 3.08 -10.90 -26.82
N LEU A 235 2.27 -11.42 -25.89
CA LEU A 235 1.00 -12.08 -26.24
C LEU A 235 -0.03 -11.12 -26.84
N MET A 236 -0.02 -9.85 -26.43
CA MET A 236 -0.90 -8.81 -26.97
C MET A 236 -0.63 -8.49 -28.45
N ARG A 237 0.53 -8.85 -28.99
CA ARG A 237 0.80 -8.73 -30.43
C ARG A 237 -0.15 -9.59 -31.29
N LYS A 238 -0.75 -10.65 -30.69
CA LYS A 238 -1.77 -11.46 -31.38
C LYS A 238 -3.15 -10.79 -31.27
N PRO A 239 -3.88 -10.62 -32.39
CA PRO A 239 -5.16 -9.85 -32.40
C PRO A 239 -6.24 -10.43 -31.49
N LYS A 240 -6.23 -11.75 -31.24
CA LYS A 240 -7.16 -12.45 -30.36
C LYS A 240 -6.93 -12.17 -28.86
N LEU A 241 -5.73 -11.71 -28.48
CA LEU A 241 -5.30 -11.53 -27.08
C LEU A 241 -5.19 -10.06 -26.67
N LYS A 242 -5.68 -9.12 -27.47
CA LYS A 242 -5.66 -7.68 -27.15
C LYS A 242 -6.37 -7.34 -25.84
N TRP A 243 -7.34 -8.14 -25.40
CA TRP A 243 -8.01 -7.99 -24.10
C TRP A 243 -7.04 -8.13 -22.92
N LEU A 244 -5.92 -8.84 -23.11
CA LEU A 244 -4.90 -9.03 -22.07
C LEU A 244 -4.25 -7.70 -21.65
N GLY A 245 -4.29 -6.67 -22.53
CA GLY A 245 -3.77 -5.34 -22.20
C GLY A 245 -4.48 -4.66 -21.03
N GLU A 246 -5.77 -4.92 -20.88
CA GLU A 246 -6.57 -4.37 -19.77
C GLU A 246 -6.28 -5.13 -18.46
N TYR A 247 -5.76 -6.37 -18.51
CA TYR A 247 -5.55 -7.24 -17.35
C TYR A 247 -4.09 -7.55 -17.03
N ALA A 248 -3.15 -7.10 -17.85
CA ALA A 248 -1.73 -7.41 -17.70
C ALA A 248 -1.19 -6.99 -16.32
N LEU A 249 -1.57 -5.81 -15.83
CA LEU A 249 -1.12 -5.30 -14.54
C LEU A 249 -1.68 -6.10 -13.36
N PRO A 250 -3.00 -6.37 -13.24
CA PRO A 250 -3.53 -7.27 -12.22
C PRO A 250 -2.90 -8.67 -12.25
N ILE A 251 -2.70 -9.24 -13.45
CA ILE A 251 -2.10 -10.57 -13.60
C ILE A 251 -0.65 -10.57 -13.09
N SER A 252 0.15 -9.56 -13.44
CA SER A 252 1.53 -9.46 -12.98
C SER A 252 1.63 -9.27 -11.46
N LEU A 253 0.70 -8.51 -10.86
CA LEU A 253 0.62 -8.35 -9.40
C LEU A 253 0.29 -9.66 -8.69
N ILE A 254 -0.74 -10.38 -9.15
CA ILE A 254 -1.12 -11.67 -8.56
C ILE A 254 0.00 -12.70 -8.74
N ALA A 255 0.63 -12.74 -9.91
CA ALA A 255 1.75 -13.64 -10.17
C ALA A 255 2.96 -13.32 -9.27
N GLY A 256 3.28 -12.04 -9.06
CA GLY A 256 4.33 -11.59 -8.15
C GLY A 256 4.04 -11.99 -6.70
N MET A 257 2.80 -11.79 -6.22
CA MET A 257 2.39 -12.22 -4.88
C MET A 257 2.45 -13.74 -4.72
N ALA A 258 1.99 -14.50 -5.71
CA ALA A 258 2.04 -15.96 -5.68
C ALA A 258 3.48 -16.49 -5.71
N ALA A 259 4.37 -15.84 -6.47
CA ALA A 259 5.79 -16.19 -6.52
C ALA A 259 6.53 -15.83 -5.22
N ALA A 260 6.08 -14.84 -4.46
CA ALA A 260 6.69 -14.49 -3.20
C ALA A 260 6.67 -15.63 -2.18
N ILE A 261 5.60 -16.46 -2.18
CA ILE A 261 5.45 -17.58 -1.24
C ILE A 261 6.59 -18.62 -1.39
N PRO A 262 6.80 -19.24 -2.56
CA PRO A 262 7.88 -20.20 -2.72
C PRO A 262 9.27 -19.55 -2.64
N LEU A 263 9.43 -18.29 -3.09
CA LEU A 263 10.70 -17.58 -3.02
C LEU A 263 11.12 -17.30 -1.57
N THR A 264 10.19 -16.94 -0.69
CA THR A 264 10.50 -16.80 0.75
C THR A 264 10.88 -18.13 1.37
N ALA A 265 10.23 -19.24 1.00
CA ALA A 265 10.58 -20.55 1.51
C ALA A 265 11.95 -21.07 1.02
N TRP A 266 12.42 -20.57 -0.13
CA TRP A 266 13.65 -21.04 -0.78
C TRP A 266 14.86 -20.14 -0.52
N LEU A 267 14.66 -18.84 -0.31
CA LEU A 267 15.71 -17.82 -0.16
C LEU A 267 15.79 -17.22 1.27
N ALA A 268 14.84 -17.52 2.15
CA ALA A 268 14.89 -17.22 3.58
C ALA A 268 15.41 -18.43 4.34
#